data_517420f7a5de9ec419da7ff038e995c0
#
_entry.id   517420f7a5de9ec419da7ff038e995c0
#
_cell.length_a   1.000
_cell.length_b   1.000
_cell.length_c   1.000
_cell.angle_alpha   90.00
_cell.angle_beta   90.00
_cell.angle_gamma   90.00
#
_symmetry.space_group_name_H-M   'P 1'
#
loop_
_entity.id
_entity.type
_entity.pdbx_description
1 polymer ?
#
loop_
_entity_poly.entity_id
_entity_poly.type
_entity_poly.pdbx_seq_one_letter_code
_entity_poly.pdbx_strand_id
1 'polypeptide(L)'
;MTITETILASPAKINLHLRILGLRADGYHELHTLFYPVTGLYDTIKIEPGHDENMFMRCPKNPDLESTSNLIYKAWKAFGTATGFMPGLFVTLDKRIPMGGGLGGGSSNGATMLRWLNENAGDKALPLNELVALAAGLGADIPFFLMDAPAWAGGIGEMLTPADITLSGMTLLVACPDIHVDTPWAFKAWDQANDFPNLQESLTTPELGTKNPAPVSPLAIVNDFESVVFSKHPILRKIKEMLIQNGASGAAMSGSGASLFGLFRNKDAATTAAQALEKDGIEIFTMDCI
;
A
#
# COMPACT_ATOMS: atom_id res chain seq x y z
N MET A 1 -15.51 23.60 -16.00
CA MET A 1 -15.86 23.34 -14.58
C MET A 1 -15.01 24.26 -13.72
N THR A 2 -15.56 24.81 -12.63
CA THR A 2 -14.78 25.62 -11.68
C THR A 2 -14.27 24.68 -10.59
N ILE A 3 -12.94 24.57 -10.47
CA ILE A 3 -12.30 23.81 -9.38
C ILE A 3 -12.56 24.57 -8.09
N THR A 4 -13.00 23.86 -7.06
CA THR A 4 -13.18 24.38 -5.69
C THR A 4 -12.18 23.75 -4.75
N GLU A 5 -11.90 24.42 -3.64
CA GLU A 5 -11.08 23.84 -2.58
C GLU A 5 -11.67 22.49 -2.13
N THR A 6 -10.82 21.48 -2.07
CA THR A 6 -11.20 20.11 -1.69
C THR A 6 -10.14 19.53 -0.74
N ILE A 7 -10.59 18.81 0.30
CA ILE A 7 -9.73 18.08 1.23
C ILE A 7 -10.06 16.60 1.12
N LEU A 8 -9.03 15.79 0.84
CA LEU A 8 -9.15 14.36 0.55
C LEU A 8 -8.32 13.56 1.55
N ALA A 9 -8.89 12.47 2.05
CA ALA A 9 -8.15 11.45 2.77
C ALA A 9 -7.53 10.45 1.78
N SER A 10 -6.27 10.12 2.01
CA SER A 10 -5.49 9.17 1.21
C SER A 10 -5.05 8.03 2.14
N PRO A 11 -5.80 6.91 2.22
CA PRO A 11 -5.64 5.88 3.25
C PRO A 11 -4.38 5.04 3.04
N ALA A 12 -3.92 4.40 4.11
CA ALA A 12 -2.89 3.36 4.05
C ALA A 12 -3.45 2.01 3.59
N LYS A 13 -2.57 1.03 3.38
CA LYS A 13 -2.91 -0.40 3.22
C LYS A 13 -2.00 -1.25 4.07
N ILE A 14 -2.42 -2.48 4.31
CA ILE A 14 -1.56 -3.57 4.78
C ILE A 14 -1.65 -4.75 3.82
N ASN A 15 -0.62 -5.62 3.85
CA ASN A 15 -0.68 -6.92 3.19
C ASN A 15 -1.07 -7.96 4.25
N LEU A 16 -2.33 -8.40 4.25
CA LEU A 16 -2.77 -9.49 5.13
C LEU A 16 -2.10 -10.82 4.78
N HIS A 17 -1.77 -10.98 3.51
CA HIS A 17 -1.07 -12.13 2.96
C HIS A 17 -0.08 -11.64 1.92
N LEU A 18 1.14 -12.17 1.90
CA LEU A 18 2.12 -11.90 0.85
C LEU A 18 3.00 -13.14 0.64
N ARG A 19 2.90 -13.71 -0.56
CA ARG A 19 3.76 -14.78 -1.03
C ARG A 19 4.50 -14.34 -2.29
N ILE A 20 5.74 -14.75 -2.41
CA ILE A 20 6.56 -14.58 -3.59
C ILE A 20 6.57 -15.93 -4.29
N LEU A 21 6.00 -16.00 -5.49
CA LEU A 21 5.79 -17.26 -6.21
C LEU A 21 6.98 -17.63 -7.11
N GLY A 22 7.83 -16.67 -7.45
CA GLY A 22 9.02 -16.89 -8.26
C GLY A 22 9.46 -15.68 -9.06
N LEU A 23 10.58 -15.80 -9.76
CA LEU A 23 11.16 -14.78 -10.62
C LEU A 23 10.58 -14.90 -12.05
N ARG A 24 10.07 -13.80 -12.59
CA ARG A 24 9.49 -13.67 -13.94
C ARG A 24 10.59 -13.40 -14.97
N ALA A 25 10.27 -13.64 -16.25
CA ALA A 25 11.17 -13.38 -17.37
C ALA A 25 11.54 -11.89 -17.54
N ASP A 26 10.70 -10.98 -17.03
CA ASP A 26 10.93 -9.53 -17.08
C ASP A 26 11.81 -9.03 -15.90
N GLY A 27 12.28 -9.94 -15.04
CA GLY A 27 13.12 -9.63 -13.88
C GLY A 27 12.37 -9.18 -12.64
N TYR A 28 11.04 -9.12 -12.68
CA TYR A 28 10.19 -8.91 -11.51
C TYR A 28 9.78 -10.25 -10.88
N HIS A 29 9.20 -10.20 -9.69
CA HIS A 29 8.67 -11.37 -9.00
C HIS A 29 7.16 -11.49 -9.18
N GLU A 30 6.70 -12.71 -9.44
CA GLU A 30 5.28 -13.03 -9.37
C GLU A 30 4.84 -13.09 -7.92
N LEU A 31 3.84 -12.31 -7.58
CA LEU A 31 3.31 -12.17 -6.23
C LEU A 31 1.91 -12.78 -6.12
N HIS A 32 1.59 -13.25 -4.93
CA HIS A 32 0.22 -13.53 -4.49
C HIS A 32 0.02 -12.81 -3.16
N THR A 33 -0.70 -11.73 -3.18
CA THR A 33 -0.88 -10.89 -1.98
C THR A 33 -2.34 -10.50 -1.80
N LEU A 34 -2.73 -10.31 -0.53
CA LEU A 34 -4.02 -9.78 -0.15
C LEU A 34 -3.83 -8.39 0.45
N PHE A 35 -4.25 -7.38 -0.27
CA PHE A 35 -4.29 -6.02 0.21
C PHE A 35 -5.56 -5.74 1.02
N TYR A 36 -5.41 -5.01 2.11
CA TYR A 36 -6.52 -4.53 2.94
C TYR A 36 -6.37 -3.02 3.18
N PRO A 37 -7.41 -2.20 2.89
CA PRO A 37 -7.35 -0.76 3.10
C PRO A 37 -7.40 -0.43 4.59
N VAL A 38 -6.60 0.55 5.01
CA VAL A 38 -6.49 1.00 6.40
C VAL A 38 -7.00 2.44 6.48
N THR A 39 -8.32 2.59 6.64
CA THR A 39 -9.00 3.89 6.58
C THR A 39 -8.77 4.78 7.80
N GLY A 40 -8.38 4.20 8.95
CA GLY A 40 -8.06 4.94 10.17
C GLY A 40 -6.67 5.59 10.19
N LEU A 41 -5.80 5.26 9.22
CA LEU A 41 -4.48 5.86 9.01
C LEU A 41 -4.40 6.40 7.57
N TYR A 42 -4.33 7.72 7.42
CA TYR A 42 -4.35 8.38 6.11
C TYR A 42 -3.52 9.65 6.08
N ASP A 43 -3.00 9.98 4.91
CA ASP A 43 -2.49 11.31 4.58
C ASP A 43 -3.66 12.22 4.18
N THR A 44 -3.47 13.52 4.32
CA THR A 44 -4.45 14.50 3.87
C THR A 44 -3.90 15.27 2.67
N ILE A 45 -4.68 15.33 1.59
CA ILE A 45 -4.37 16.09 0.39
C ILE A 45 -5.38 17.23 0.29
N LYS A 46 -4.91 18.47 0.46
CA LYS A 46 -5.69 19.67 0.19
C LYS A 46 -5.38 20.15 -1.22
N ILE A 47 -6.41 20.32 -2.03
CA ILE A 47 -6.32 20.80 -3.40
C ILE A 47 -7.02 22.15 -3.49
N GLU A 48 -6.35 23.15 -4.00
CA GLU A 48 -6.85 24.50 -4.22
C GLU A 48 -6.64 24.88 -5.70
N PRO A 49 -7.55 25.72 -6.30
CA PRO A 49 -7.35 26.18 -7.66
C PRO A 49 -6.08 27.01 -7.79
N GLY A 50 -5.29 26.73 -8.81
CA GLY A 50 -4.15 27.53 -9.24
C GLY A 50 -4.50 28.54 -10.34
N HIS A 51 -3.55 29.39 -10.69
CA HIS A 51 -3.77 30.44 -11.68
C HIS A 51 -3.39 30.04 -13.12
N ASP A 52 -2.47 29.06 -13.26
CA ASP A 52 -1.91 28.63 -14.54
C ASP A 52 -2.11 27.12 -14.70
N GLU A 53 -1.79 26.56 -15.88
CA GLU A 53 -1.76 25.11 -16.12
C GLU A 53 -0.54 24.45 -15.46
N ASN A 54 -0.23 24.84 -14.22
CA ASN A 54 0.87 24.30 -13.42
C ASN A 54 0.35 23.75 -12.10
N MET A 55 1.06 22.77 -11.56
CA MET A 55 0.80 22.28 -10.22
C MET A 55 1.97 22.66 -9.29
N PHE A 56 1.64 23.35 -8.21
CA PHE A 56 2.55 23.62 -7.10
C PHE A 56 2.17 22.72 -5.94
N MET A 57 3.18 22.07 -5.37
CA MET A 57 2.98 21.16 -4.24
C MET A 57 3.76 21.63 -3.02
N ARG A 58 3.14 21.54 -1.85
CA ARG A 58 3.77 21.75 -0.55
C ARG A 58 3.58 20.53 0.35
N CYS A 59 4.61 20.18 1.11
CA CYS A 59 4.59 19.17 2.15
C CYS A 59 5.37 19.69 3.37
N PRO A 60 4.76 20.55 4.22
CA PRO A 60 5.50 21.31 5.24
C PRO A 60 6.31 20.46 6.21
N LYS A 61 5.84 19.24 6.52
CA LYS A 61 6.55 18.30 7.41
C LYS A 61 7.69 17.55 6.71
N ASN A 62 7.67 17.46 5.37
CA ASN A 62 8.63 16.71 4.56
C ASN A 62 8.91 17.45 3.23
N PRO A 63 9.67 18.56 3.24
CA PRO A 63 9.91 19.38 2.04
C PRO A 63 10.56 18.62 0.87
N ASP A 64 11.31 17.55 1.13
CA ASP A 64 11.91 16.70 0.09
C ASP A 64 10.86 16.04 -0.83
N LEU A 65 9.61 15.96 -0.37
CA LEU A 65 8.49 15.48 -1.18
C LEU A 65 7.93 16.54 -2.12
N GLU A 66 8.33 17.80 -2.02
CA GLU A 66 7.91 18.91 -2.88
C GLU A 66 8.65 18.86 -4.23
N SER A 67 8.58 17.72 -4.90
CA SER A 67 9.32 17.49 -6.15
C SER A 67 8.46 16.83 -7.22
N THR A 68 8.88 16.96 -8.47
CA THR A 68 8.23 16.32 -9.62
C THR A 68 8.34 14.80 -9.61
N SER A 69 9.16 14.23 -8.73
CA SER A 69 9.26 12.78 -8.52
C SER A 69 8.11 12.24 -7.65
N ASN A 70 7.39 13.11 -6.91
CA ASN A 70 6.24 12.72 -6.09
C ASN A 70 5.11 12.15 -6.95
N LEU A 71 4.46 11.09 -6.46
CA LEU A 71 3.39 10.41 -7.20
C LEU A 71 2.15 11.29 -7.42
N ILE A 72 1.87 12.27 -6.56
CA ILE A 72 0.84 13.28 -6.79
C ILE A 72 1.14 14.07 -8.07
N TYR A 73 2.37 14.56 -8.21
CA TYR A 73 2.78 15.30 -9.40
C TYR A 73 2.76 14.42 -10.65
N LYS A 74 3.30 13.20 -10.54
CA LYS A 74 3.31 12.23 -11.65
C LYS A 74 1.90 11.87 -12.10
N ALA A 75 0.96 11.68 -11.17
CA ALA A 75 -0.45 11.40 -11.44
C ALA A 75 -1.10 12.56 -12.21
N TRP A 76 -0.92 13.80 -11.75
CA TRP A 76 -1.42 14.99 -12.42
C TRP A 76 -0.86 15.11 -13.84
N LYS A 77 0.45 14.92 -14.01
CA LYS A 77 1.12 15.00 -15.31
C LYS A 77 0.66 13.90 -16.27
N ALA A 78 0.58 12.66 -15.79
CA ALA A 78 0.16 11.50 -16.60
C ALA A 78 -1.30 11.64 -17.05
N PHE A 79 -2.19 12.03 -16.12
CA PHE A 79 -3.60 12.27 -16.44
C PHE A 79 -3.76 13.40 -17.46
N GLY A 80 -3.06 14.52 -17.27
CA GLY A 80 -3.08 15.64 -18.20
C GLY A 80 -2.57 15.26 -19.59
N THR A 81 -1.52 14.43 -19.67
CA THR A 81 -0.99 13.92 -20.94
C THR A 81 -2.00 13.01 -21.66
N ALA A 82 -2.70 12.14 -20.91
CA ALA A 82 -3.66 11.19 -21.47
C ALA A 82 -4.96 11.86 -21.93
N THR A 83 -5.43 12.89 -21.23
CA THR A 83 -6.78 13.43 -21.41
C THR A 83 -6.82 14.87 -21.95
N GLY A 84 -5.72 15.60 -21.87
CA GLY A 84 -5.69 17.05 -22.09
C GLY A 84 -6.39 17.85 -21.00
N PHE A 85 -6.71 17.25 -19.84
CA PHE A 85 -7.21 17.96 -18.66
C PHE A 85 -6.07 18.20 -17.68
N MET A 86 -5.57 19.42 -17.64
CA MET A 86 -4.37 19.80 -16.90
C MET A 86 -4.61 21.08 -16.11
N PRO A 87 -5.45 21.02 -15.06
CA PRO A 87 -5.80 22.22 -14.30
C PRO A 87 -4.60 22.75 -13.51
N GLY A 88 -4.54 24.07 -13.36
CA GLY A 88 -3.63 24.74 -12.42
C GLY A 88 -4.05 24.45 -10.98
N LEU A 89 -3.12 23.98 -10.13
CA LEU A 89 -3.41 23.54 -8.78
C LEU A 89 -2.36 24.00 -7.77
N PHE A 90 -2.81 24.34 -6.56
CA PHE A 90 -2.00 24.32 -5.36
C PHE A 90 -2.38 23.10 -4.53
N VAL A 91 -1.42 22.22 -4.27
CA VAL A 91 -1.62 20.98 -3.53
C VAL A 91 -0.81 21.00 -2.24
N THR A 92 -1.47 20.85 -1.11
CA THR A 92 -0.79 20.68 0.19
C THR A 92 -0.97 19.25 0.67
N LEU A 93 0.15 18.55 0.90
CA LEU A 93 0.19 17.19 1.43
C LEU A 93 0.58 17.23 2.90
N ASP A 94 -0.32 16.78 3.79
CA ASP A 94 0.00 16.49 5.19
C ASP A 94 0.26 14.99 5.36
N LYS A 95 1.54 14.61 5.47
CA LYS A 95 2.01 13.22 5.64
C LYS A 95 1.83 12.76 7.07
N ARG A 96 1.05 11.69 7.22
CA ARG A 96 0.85 10.97 8.47
C ARG A 96 1.21 9.49 8.36
N ILE A 97 1.05 8.90 7.16
CA ILE A 97 1.48 7.52 6.91
C ILE A 97 3.01 7.49 6.89
N PRO A 98 3.67 6.67 7.72
CA PRO A 98 5.12 6.53 7.74
C PRO A 98 5.68 6.16 6.36
N MET A 99 6.75 6.85 5.96
CA MET A 99 7.38 6.63 4.66
C MET A 99 8.26 5.38 4.66
N GLY A 100 8.22 4.62 3.58
CA GLY A 100 9.07 3.42 3.43
C GLY A 100 8.67 2.27 4.34
N GLY A 101 7.50 2.33 4.99
CA GLY A 101 7.02 1.32 5.95
C GLY A 101 6.19 0.17 5.33
N GLY A 102 6.08 0.06 4.02
CA GLY A 102 5.24 -0.96 3.38
C GLY A 102 3.73 -0.69 3.44
N LEU A 103 3.32 0.53 3.81
CA LEU A 103 1.91 0.93 4.02
C LEU A 103 1.28 1.60 2.79
N GLY A 104 2.00 1.74 1.69
CA GLY A 104 1.48 2.23 0.41
C GLY A 104 1.12 3.71 0.35
N GLY A 105 1.55 4.55 1.32
CA GLY A 105 1.11 5.95 1.42
C GLY A 105 1.36 6.79 0.16
N GLY A 106 2.53 6.66 -0.48
CA GLY A 106 2.83 7.37 -1.73
C GLY A 106 1.93 6.93 -2.88
N SER A 107 1.68 5.62 -3.02
CA SER A 107 0.78 5.05 -4.04
C SER A 107 -0.66 5.50 -3.80
N SER A 108 -1.10 5.53 -2.55
CA SER A 108 -2.41 6.07 -2.16
C SER A 108 -2.54 7.53 -2.55
N ASN A 109 -1.50 8.36 -2.28
CA ASN A 109 -1.53 9.78 -2.67
C ASN A 109 -1.69 9.95 -4.19
N GLY A 110 -0.95 9.16 -4.99
CA GLY A 110 -1.09 9.15 -6.45
C GLY A 110 -2.48 8.73 -6.92
N ALA A 111 -3.04 7.67 -6.34
CA ALA A 111 -4.38 7.19 -6.66
C ALA A 111 -5.46 8.22 -6.31
N THR A 112 -5.36 8.84 -5.12
CA THR A 112 -6.28 9.89 -4.68
C THR A 112 -6.27 11.08 -5.66
N MET A 113 -5.11 11.49 -6.13
CA MET A 113 -4.98 12.53 -7.14
C MET A 113 -5.60 12.10 -8.48
N LEU A 114 -5.34 10.87 -8.95
CA LEU A 114 -5.94 10.36 -10.20
C LEU A 114 -7.47 10.33 -10.14
N ARG A 115 -8.04 9.86 -9.04
CA ARG A 115 -9.48 9.81 -8.82
C ARG A 115 -10.07 11.21 -8.85
N TRP A 116 -9.50 12.14 -8.08
CA TRP A 116 -9.98 13.51 -8.05
C TRP A 116 -9.90 14.19 -9.42
N LEU A 117 -8.82 14.01 -10.17
CA LEU A 117 -8.69 14.52 -11.52
C LEU A 117 -9.78 13.96 -12.44
N ASN A 118 -10.01 12.65 -12.38
CA ASN A 118 -11.01 11.98 -13.20
C ASN A 118 -12.44 12.46 -12.89
N GLU A 119 -12.79 12.65 -11.62
CA GLU A 119 -14.07 13.18 -11.17
C GLU A 119 -14.32 14.62 -11.63
N ASN A 120 -13.25 15.41 -11.81
CA ASN A 120 -13.33 16.81 -12.21
C ASN A 120 -13.07 17.05 -13.71
N ALA A 121 -12.78 16.02 -14.49
CA ALA A 121 -12.42 16.15 -15.90
C ALA A 121 -13.63 16.32 -16.85
N GLY A 122 -14.86 16.13 -16.36
CA GLY A 122 -16.08 16.23 -17.20
C GLY A 122 -16.03 15.26 -18.38
N ASP A 123 -16.19 15.77 -19.60
CA ASP A 123 -16.17 14.96 -20.83
C ASP A 123 -14.78 14.33 -21.14
N LYS A 124 -13.74 14.75 -20.44
CA LYS A 124 -12.39 14.21 -20.54
C LYS A 124 -12.08 13.11 -19.51
N ALA A 125 -13.07 12.73 -18.70
CA ALA A 125 -12.90 11.66 -17.72
C ALA A 125 -12.61 10.32 -18.42
N LEU A 126 -11.67 9.57 -17.88
CA LEU A 126 -11.35 8.23 -18.36
C LEU A 126 -12.35 7.20 -17.81
N PRO A 127 -12.76 6.21 -18.61
CA PRO A 127 -13.43 5.03 -18.10
C PRO A 127 -12.51 4.29 -17.11
N LEU A 128 -13.11 3.55 -16.16
CA LEU A 128 -12.37 2.95 -15.04
C LEU A 128 -11.19 2.07 -15.48
N ASN A 129 -11.37 1.27 -16.52
CA ASN A 129 -10.31 0.40 -17.05
C ASN A 129 -9.09 1.19 -17.57
N GLU A 130 -9.30 2.35 -18.20
CA GLU A 130 -8.21 3.21 -18.66
C GLU A 130 -7.54 3.94 -17.51
N LEU A 131 -8.33 4.40 -16.51
CA LEU A 131 -7.79 5.00 -15.29
C LEU A 131 -6.92 4.02 -14.50
N VAL A 132 -7.36 2.75 -14.38
CA VAL A 132 -6.59 1.67 -13.75
C VAL A 132 -5.30 1.37 -14.53
N ALA A 133 -5.36 1.33 -15.87
CA ALA A 133 -4.16 1.14 -16.69
C ALA A 133 -3.16 2.31 -16.53
N LEU A 134 -3.65 3.55 -16.48
CA LEU A 134 -2.82 4.72 -16.20
C LEU A 134 -2.17 4.64 -14.81
N ALA A 135 -2.94 4.21 -13.80
CA ALA A 135 -2.47 4.02 -12.43
C ALA A 135 -1.36 2.95 -12.34
N ALA A 136 -1.54 1.81 -13.01
CA ALA A 136 -0.54 0.73 -13.07
C ALA A 136 0.78 1.19 -13.69
N GLY A 137 0.73 2.08 -14.68
CA GLY A 137 1.92 2.69 -15.30
C GLY A 137 2.71 3.61 -14.35
N LEU A 138 2.10 4.08 -13.26
CA LEU A 138 2.74 4.93 -12.25
C LEU A 138 3.31 4.14 -11.07
N GLY A 139 2.73 2.97 -10.77
CA GLY A 139 3.19 2.08 -9.71
C GLY A 139 2.21 0.94 -9.44
N ALA A 140 2.75 -0.24 -9.10
CA ALA A 140 1.98 -1.48 -8.95
C ALA A 140 0.88 -1.42 -7.87
N ASP A 141 1.10 -0.69 -6.76
CA ASP A 141 0.13 -0.56 -5.67
C ASP A 141 -0.95 0.51 -5.95
N ILE A 142 -0.77 1.40 -6.96
CA ILE A 142 -1.70 2.52 -7.20
C ILE A 142 -3.10 2.04 -7.60
N PRO A 143 -3.26 1.04 -8.48
CA PRO A 143 -4.57 0.52 -8.85
C PRO A 143 -5.41 0.05 -7.67
N PHE A 144 -4.80 -0.54 -6.64
CA PHE A 144 -5.49 -0.99 -5.43
C PHE A 144 -6.28 0.15 -4.76
N PHE A 145 -5.67 1.32 -4.64
CA PHE A 145 -6.30 2.47 -3.99
C PHE A 145 -7.41 3.12 -4.82
N LEU A 146 -7.60 2.72 -6.08
CA LEU A 146 -8.77 3.10 -6.87
C LEU A 146 -9.99 2.21 -6.59
N MET A 147 -9.81 1.02 -5.98
CA MET A 147 -10.88 0.05 -5.73
C MET A 147 -11.63 0.27 -4.41
N ASP A 148 -10.99 0.88 -3.40
CA ASP A 148 -11.53 1.11 -2.04
C ASP A 148 -12.07 -0.16 -1.33
N ALA A 149 -11.55 -1.34 -1.66
CA ALA A 149 -12.00 -2.62 -1.12
C ALA A 149 -10.82 -3.58 -0.98
N PRO A 150 -10.91 -4.58 -0.08
CA PRO A 150 -9.92 -5.65 -0.03
C PRO A 150 -9.79 -6.34 -1.38
N ALA A 151 -8.56 -6.66 -1.78
CA ALA A 151 -8.31 -7.29 -3.07
C ALA A 151 -7.15 -8.28 -3.02
N TRP A 152 -7.31 -9.43 -3.65
CA TRP A 152 -6.20 -10.27 -4.05
C TRP A 152 -5.46 -9.61 -5.21
N ALA A 153 -4.14 -9.68 -5.19
CA ALA A 153 -3.29 -9.16 -6.24
C ALA A 153 -2.28 -10.22 -6.69
N GLY A 154 -2.19 -10.39 -7.99
CA GLY A 154 -1.19 -11.18 -8.71
C GLY A 154 -0.27 -10.28 -9.53
N GLY A 155 0.54 -10.89 -10.41
CA GLY A 155 1.55 -10.16 -11.15
C GLY A 155 2.62 -9.59 -10.21
N ILE A 156 2.98 -8.33 -10.41
CA ILE A 156 3.86 -7.59 -9.49
C ILE A 156 3.05 -6.83 -8.40
N GLY A 157 1.74 -7.11 -8.29
CA GLY A 157 0.80 -6.48 -7.36
C GLY A 157 -0.32 -5.69 -8.05
N GLU A 158 -0.32 -5.61 -9.38
CA GLU A 158 -1.24 -4.79 -10.19
C GLU A 158 -2.49 -5.55 -10.69
N MET A 159 -2.46 -6.89 -10.69
CA MET A 159 -3.57 -7.73 -11.18
C MET A 159 -4.56 -7.99 -10.07
N LEU A 160 -5.55 -7.10 -9.93
CA LEU A 160 -6.45 -7.07 -8.79
C LEU A 160 -7.74 -7.87 -9.03
N THR A 161 -8.15 -8.64 -8.01
CA THR A 161 -9.44 -9.32 -7.93
C THR A 161 -10.08 -8.99 -6.58
N PRO A 162 -11.32 -8.48 -6.52
CA PRO A 162 -11.99 -8.20 -5.25
C PRO A 162 -11.98 -9.40 -4.31
N ALA A 163 -11.73 -9.16 -3.02
CA ALA A 163 -11.73 -10.18 -1.99
C ALA A 163 -12.91 -9.96 -1.03
N ASP A 164 -13.71 -10.99 -0.83
CA ASP A 164 -14.81 -10.98 0.15
C ASP A 164 -14.27 -11.28 1.55
N ILE A 165 -13.59 -10.28 2.13
CA ILE A 165 -12.96 -10.37 3.44
C ILE A 165 -13.32 -9.13 4.25
N THR A 166 -13.79 -9.36 5.48
CA THR A 166 -14.02 -8.30 6.44
C THR A 166 -13.24 -8.55 7.72
N LEU A 167 -12.67 -7.50 8.27
CA LEU A 167 -12.09 -7.45 9.62
C LEU A 167 -12.99 -6.70 10.59
N SER A 168 -14.24 -6.45 10.21
CA SER A 168 -15.20 -5.74 11.07
C SER A 168 -15.29 -6.37 12.46
N GLY A 169 -15.30 -5.54 13.49
CA GLY A 169 -15.27 -5.97 14.89
C GLY A 169 -13.88 -6.34 15.42
N MET A 170 -12.83 -6.18 14.62
CA MET A 170 -11.44 -6.30 15.08
C MET A 170 -10.81 -4.91 15.29
N THR A 171 -9.81 -4.85 16.14
CA THR A 171 -8.93 -3.70 16.28
C THR A 171 -7.62 -4.01 15.57
N LEU A 172 -7.22 -3.14 14.63
CA LEU A 172 -5.92 -3.16 13.96
C LEU A 172 -4.94 -2.28 14.74
N LEU A 173 -3.77 -2.82 15.05
CA LEU A 173 -2.61 -2.09 15.54
C LEU A 173 -1.52 -2.13 14.47
N VAL A 174 -1.01 -0.98 14.06
CA VAL A 174 0.13 -0.85 13.15
C VAL A 174 1.30 -0.27 13.93
N ALA A 175 2.42 -1.00 13.97
CA ALA A 175 3.67 -0.61 14.60
C ALA A 175 4.68 -0.20 13.52
N CYS A 176 5.19 1.02 13.62
CA CYS A 176 6.08 1.63 12.63
C CYS A 176 7.43 1.96 13.28
N PRO A 177 8.36 0.98 13.36
CA PRO A 177 9.70 1.24 13.86
C PRO A 177 10.47 2.13 12.88
N ASP A 178 11.39 2.95 13.39
CA ASP A 178 12.28 3.79 12.57
C ASP A 178 13.38 2.93 11.91
N ILE A 179 12.97 2.07 10.99
CA ILE A 179 13.83 1.18 10.21
C ILE A 179 13.43 1.31 8.74
N HIS A 180 14.40 1.58 7.90
CA HIS A 180 14.21 1.58 6.46
C HIS A 180 14.60 0.23 5.87
N VAL A 181 13.67 -0.39 5.12
CA VAL A 181 13.92 -1.60 4.33
C VAL A 181 13.86 -1.24 2.86
N ASP A 182 14.99 -1.37 2.17
CA ASP A 182 15.04 -1.20 0.72
C ASP A 182 14.37 -2.39 0.02
N THR A 183 13.31 -2.13 -0.74
CA THR A 183 12.51 -3.18 -1.40
C THR A 183 13.30 -4.00 -2.41
N PRO A 184 14.14 -3.40 -3.29
CA PRO A 184 15.03 -4.16 -4.15
C PRO A 184 15.98 -5.09 -3.39
N TRP A 185 16.53 -4.62 -2.25
CA TRP A 185 17.36 -5.46 -1.41
C TRP A 185 16.55 -6.64 -0.83
N ALA A 186 15.32 -6.41 -0.38
CA ALA A 186 14.49 -7.47 0.22
C ALA A 186 14.21 -8.60 -0.78
N PHE A 187 13.86 -8.27 -2.03
CA PHE A 187 13.71 -9.25 -3.11
C PHE A 187 15.00 -10.02 -3.38
N LYS A 188 16.12 -9.30 -3.55
CA LYS A 188 17.42 -9.94 -3.79
C LYS A 188 17.86 -10.87 -2.65
N ALA A 189 17.59 -10.47 -1.39
CA ALA A 189 17.90 -11.30 -0.23
C ALA A 189 16.99 -12.55 -0.19
N TRP A 190 15.73 -12.39 -0.58
CA TRP A 190 14.79 -13.50 -0.68
C TRP A 190 15.22 -14.50 -1.76
N ASP A 191 15.64 -14.04 -2.95
CA ASP A 191 16.20 -14.90 -4.01
C ASP A 191 17.39 -15.71 -3.54
N GLN A 192 18.30 -15.07 -2.78
CA GLN A 192 19.50 -15.74 -2.26
C GLN A 192 19.19 -16.78 -1.18
N ALA A 193 18.08 -16.61 -0.46
CA ALA A 193 17.66 -17.52 0.61
C ALA A 193 16.79 -18.68 0.11
N ASN A 194 16.25 -18.57 -1.10
CA ASN A 194 15.32 -19.55 -1.67
C ASN A 194 15.80 -19.95 -3.07
N ASP A 195 16.18 -21.24 -3.22
CA ASP A 195 16.49 -21.81 -4.55
C ASP A 195 15.18 -21.99 -5.35
N PHE A 196 14.73 -20.92 -6.00
CA PHE A 196 13.56 -21.01 -6.87
C PHE A 196 13.95 -21.40 -8.30
N PRO A 197 13.25 -22.38 -8.92
CA PRO A 197 13.37 -22.59 -10.34
C PRO A 197 12.91 -21.33 -11.09
N ASN A 198 13.69 -20.90 -12.07
CA ASN A 198 13.29 -19.85 -13.00
C ASN A 198 11.93 -20.23 -13.59
N LEU A 199 10.89 -19.42 -13.41
CA LEU A 199 9.57 -19.64 -14.00
C LEU A 199 9.59 -19.72 -15.53
N GLN A 200 10.72 -19.42 -16.18
CA GLN A 200 10.92 -19.59 -17.62
C GLN A 200 10.69 -21.03 -18.14
N GLU A 201 10.79 -22.04 -17.27
CA GLU A 201 10.57 -23.44 -17.67
C GLU A 201 9.18 -23.97 -17.30
N SER A 202 8.40 -23.27 -16.48
CA SER A 202 7.13 -23.76 -15.93
C SER A 202 5.86 -23.14 -16.52
N LEU A 203 5.94 -22.03 -17.25
CA LEU A 203 4.76 -21.33 -17.81
C LEU A 203 4.41 -21.75 -19.25
N THR A 204 4.48 -23.04 -19.56
CA THR A 204 3.92 -23.56 -20.83
C THR A 204 2.45 -23.98 -20.73
N THR A 205 1.77 -23.73 -19.63
CA THR A 205 0.32 -23.94 -19.53
C THR A 205 -0.39 -22.74 -18.90
N PRO A 206 -1.40 -22.18 -19.57
CA PRO A 206 -2.20 -21.09 -19.05
C PRO A 206 -3.28 -21.63 -18.10
N GLU A 207 -2.91 -22.16 -16.95
CA GLU A 207 -3.87 -22.50 -15.90
C GLU A 207 -3.98 -21.49 -14.77
N LEU A 208 -3.37 -20.31 -14.90
CA LEU A 208 -3.60 -19.14 -14.03
C LEU A 208 -4.85 -18.32 -14.41
N GLY A 209 -5.61 -18.82 -15.39
CA GLY A 209 -6.97 -18.36 -15.67
C GLY A 209 -7.98 -19.12 -14.84
N THR A 210 -8.72 -18.43 -13.95
CA THR A 210 -10.05 -18.81 -13.47
C THR A 210 -10.22 -19.83 -12.36
N LYS A 211 -9.23 -20.14 -11.54
CA LYS A 211 -9.55 -20.68 -10.23
C LYS A 211 -9.07 -19.69 -9.17
N ASN A 212 -10.00 -18.90 -8.63
CA ASN A 212 -9.83 -18.36 -7.29
C ASN A 212 -9.23 -19.48 -6.44
N PRO A 213 -8.04 -19.31 -5.85
CA PRO A 213 -7.58 -20.28 -4.87
C PRO A 213 -8.73 -20.41 -3.88
N ALA A 214 -9.13 -21.64 -3.59
CA ALA A 214 -10.23 -21.91 -2.66
C ALA A 214 -10.04 -21.04 -1.43
N PRO A 215 -11.12 -20.45 -0.87
CA PRO A 215 -10.98 -19.57 0.27
C PRO A 215 -10.18 -20.31 1.34
N VAL A 216 -8.95 -19.84 1.58
CA VAL A 216 -8.07 -20.39 2.62
C VAL A 216 -8.72 -19.96 3.93
N SER A 217 -9.55 -20.79 4.47
CA SER A 217 -10.18 -20.58 5.77
C SER A 217 -9.42 -21.46 6.80
N PRO A 218 -8.85 -20.88 7.84
CA PRO A 218 -8.77 -19.45 8.17
C PRO A 218 -7.68 -18.71 7.34
N LEU A 219 -7.88 -17.42 7.07
CA LEU A 219 -6.91 -16.60 6.34
C LEU A 219 -5.52 -16.67 7.01
N ALA A 220 -4.57 -17.26 6.31
CA ALA A 220 -3.19 -17.32 6.80
C ALA A 220 -2.53 -15.94 6.64
N ILE A 221 -2.29 -15.27 7.76
CA ILE A 221 -1.55 -14.01 7.82
C ILE A 221 -0.06 -14.34 7.73
N VAL A 222 0.54 -14.11 6.57
CA VAL A 222 1.93 -14.45 6.26
C VAL A 222 2.57 -13.38 5.39
N ASN A 223 3.90 -13.27 5.49
CA ASN A 223 4.69 -12.42 4.62
C ASN A 223 6.06 -13.08 4.37
N ASP A 224 6.34 -13.45 3.14
CA ASP A 224 7.57 -14.17 2.78
C ASP A 224 8.84 -13.34 3.00
N PHE A 225 8.77 -12.02 2.94
CA PHE A 225 9.92 -11.18 3.26
C PHE A 225 10.38 -11.29 4.72
N GLU A 226 9.51 -11.72 5.65
CA GLU A 226 9.87 -11.82 7.06
C GLU A 226 11.09 -12.70 7.29
N SER A 227 11.28 -13.76 6.49
CA SER A 227 12.40 -14.67 6.61
C SER A 227 13.74 -13.95 6.52
N VAL A 228 13.91 -13.07 5.54
CA VAL A 228 15.16 -12.35 5.26
C VAL A 228 15.24 -11.01 5.99
N VAL A 229 14.12 -10.29 6.08
CA VAL A 229 14.08 -8.98 6.75
C VAL A 229 14.30 -9.14 8.26
N PHE A 230 13.68 -10.14 8.91
CA PHE A 230 13.88 -10.39 10.33
C PHE A 230 15.28 -10.93 10.65
N SER A 231 15.95 -11.55 9.70
CA SER A 231 17.36 -11.95 9.85
C SER A 231 18.28 -10.73 9.90
N LYS A 232 18.01 -9.72 9.07
CA LYS A 232 18.78 -8.47 9.04
C LYS A 232 18.40 -7.51 10.17
N HIS A 233 17.12 -7.48 10.52
CA HIS A 233 16.54 -6.59 11.53
C HIS A 233 15.79 -7.38 12.61
N PRO A 234 16.49 -8.05 13.56
CA PRO A 234 15.87 -8.95 14.55
C PRO A 234 14.82 -8.29 15.45
N ILE A 235 14.88 -6.97 15.62
CA ILE A 235 13.89 -6.21 16.41
C ILE A 235 12.48 -6.35 15.81
N LEU A 236 12.35 -6.47 14.48
CA LEU A 236 11.06 -6.64 13.82
C LEU A 236 10.39 -7.97 14.21
N ARG A 237 11.18 -9.02 14.35
CA ARG A 237 10.69 -10.31 14.89
C ARG A 237 10.16 -10.15 16.31
N LYS A 238 10.90 -9.43 17.18
CA LYS A 238 10.47 -9.18 18.57
C LYS A 238 9.17 -8.41 18.63
N ILE A 239 8.99 -7.39 17.77
CA ILE A 239 7.73 -6.64 17.66
C ILE A 239 6.58 -7.58 17.30
N LYS A 240 6.74 -8.42 16.27
CA LYS A 240 5.74 -9.42 15.89
C LYS A 240 5.39 -10.36 17.04
N GLU A 241 6.41 -10.88 17.73
CA GLU A 241 6.24 -11.77 18.89
C GLU A 241 5.50 -11.06 20.02
N MET A 242 5.81 -9.79 20.31
CA MET A 242 5.09 -8.97 21.30
C MET A 242 3.64 -8.77 20.94
N LEU A 243 3.30 -8.52 19.66
CA LEU A 243 1.91 -8.43 19.21
C LEU A 243 1.16 -9.73 19.49
N ILE A 244 1.74 -10.89 19.14
CA ILE A 244 1.12 -12.20 19.37
C ILE A 244 0.99 -12.51 20.87
N GLN A 245 2.04 -12.28 21.67
CA GLN A 245 2.03 -12.51 23.12
C GLN A 245 0.99 -11.67 23.85
N ASN A 246 0.69 -10.47 23.34
CA ASN A 246 -0.35 -9.59 23.88
C ASN A 246 -1.75 -9.89 23.28
N GLY A 247 -1.93 -11.02 22.58
CA GLY A 247 -3.25 -11.51 22.18
C GLY A 247 -3.71 -11.13 20.78
N ALA A 248 -2.78 -10.72 19.88
CA ALA A 248 -3.12 -10.60 18.47
C ALA A 248 -3.51 -11.96 17.90
N SER A 249 -4.66 -12.04 17.22
CA SER A 249 -5.14 -13.22 16.51
C SER A 249 -4.28 -13.56 15.28
N GLY A 250 -3.51 -12.57 14.80
CA GLY A 250 -2.53 -12.70 13.74
C GLY A 250 -1.71 -11.42 13.66
N ALA A 251 -0.45 -11.55 13.26
CA ALA A 251 0.46 -10.42 13.06
C ALA A 251 1.42 -10.72 11.92
N ALA A 252 1.75 -9.71 11.13
CA ALA A 252 2.76 -9.81 10.07
C ALA A 252 3.37 -8.44 9.76
N MET A 253 4.44 -8.47 8.99
CA MET A 253 5.01 -7.29 8.36
C MET A 253 4.18 -6.90 7.13
N SER A 254 4.02 -5.61 6.85
CA SER A 254 3.33 -5.11 5.66
C SER A 254 4.32 -4.84 4.52
N GLY A 255 4.05 -5.36 3.33
CA GLY A 255 4.93 -5.21 2.17
C GLY A 255 6.35 -5.75 2.46
N SER A 256 7.35 -5.06 1.96
CA SER A 256 8.77 -5.34 2.28
C SER A 256 9.20 -4.83 3.66
N GLY A 257 8.29 -4.22 4.42
CA GLY A 257 8.55 -3.69 5.76
C GLY A 257 8.87 -2.18 5.74
N ALA A 258 9.24 -1.60 6.90
CA ALA A 258 9.42 -2.28 8.18
C ALA A 258 8.16 -2.29 9.08
N SER A 259 7.04 -1.71 8.67
CA SER A 259 5.84 -1.69 9.51
C SER A 259 5.29 -3.10 9.73
N LEU A 260 4.87 -3.36 10.96
CA LEU A 260 4.17 -4.59 11.34
C LEU A 260 2.75 -4.26 11.75
N PHE A 261 1.86 -5.21 11.60
CA PHE A 261 0.49 -5.07 12.11
C PHE A 261 0.09 -6.26 12.96
N GLY A 262 -0.84 -6.03 13.88
CA GLY A 262 -1.52 -7.03 14.67
C GLY A 262 -3.03 -6.85 14.65
N LEU A 263 -3.78 -7.93 14.53
CA LEU A 263 -5.23 -7.96 14.53
C LEU A 263 -5.73 -8.49 15.88
N PHE A 264 -6.53 -7.71 16.57
CA PHE A 264 -7.02 -8.03 17.90
C PHE A 264 -8.55 -8.13 17.93
N ARG A 265 -9.09 -9.16 18.58
CA ARG A 265 -10.53 -9.27 18.90
C ARG A 265 -10.89 -8.48 20.16
N ASN A 266 -9.91 -8.21 21.02
CA ASN A 266 -10.07 -7.48 22.27
C ASN A 266 -9.30 -6.15 22.19
N LYS A 267 -9.99 -5.05 22.29
CA LYS A 267 -9.44 -3.69 22.22
C LYS A 267 -8.48 -3.39 23.39
N ASP A 268 -8.75 -3.92 24.58
CA ASP A 268 -7.88 -3.72 25.75
C ASP A 268 -6.52 -4.42 25.54
N ALA A 269 -6.53 -5.61 24.90
CA ALA A 269 -5.32 -6.31 24.53
C ALA A 269 -4.51 -5.50 23.49
N ALA A 270 -5.16 -4.92 22.48
CA ALA A 270 -4.51 -4.02 21.52
C ALA A 270 -3.90 -2.80 22.21
N THR A 271 -4.62 -2.19 23.15
CA THR A 271 -4.14 -1.05 23.95
C THR A 271 -2.91 -1.42 24.78
N THR A 272 -2.92 -2.59 25.41
CA THR A 272 -1.78 -3.10 26.20
C THR A 272 -0.55 -3.31 25.31
N ALA A 273 -0.74 -3.91 24.12
CA ALA A 273 0.33 -4.10 23.14
C ALA A 273 0.89 -2.75 22.66
N ALA A 274 0.02 -1.79 22.35
CA ALA A 274 0.40 -0.43 21.96
C ALA A 274 1.31 0.23 23.01
N GLN A 275 0.86 0.25 24.25
CA GLN A 275 1.61 0.86 25.36
C GLN A 275 2.97 0.20 25.60
N ALA A 276 3.07 -1.12 25.39
CA ALA A 276 4.32 -1.82 25.52
C ALA A 276 5.32 -1.41 24.42
N LEU A 277 4.86 -1.31 23.17
CA LEU A 277 5.69 -0.95 22.01
C LEU A 277 6.06 0.55 22.01
N GLU A 278 5.16 1.44 22.45
CA GLU A 278 5.42 2.89 22.59
C GLU A 278 6.54 3.18 23.60
N LYS A 279 6.67 2.38 24.66
CA LYS A 279 7.79 2.49 25.63
C LYS A 279 9.14 2.21 24.98
N ASP A 280 9.17 1.42 23.93
CA ASP A 280 10.37 1.13 23.15
C ASP A 280 10.61 2.17 22.02
N GLY A 281 9.83 3.27 22.00
CA GLY A 281 9.97 4.37 21.06
C GLY A 281 9.41 4.07 19.66
N ILE A 282 8.54 3.07 19.52
CA ILE A 282 7.92 2.69 18.25
C ILE A 282 6.65 3.53 18.05
N GLU A 283 6.52 4.14 16.88
CA GLU A 283 5.29 4.86 16.51
C GLU A 283 4.16 3.85 16.28
N ILE A 284 3.02 4.08 16.94
CA ILE A 284 1.87 3.16 16.93
C ILE A 284 0.61 3.86 16.44
N PHE A 285 -0.14 3.15 15.61
CA PHE A 285 -1.49 3.53 15.19
C PHE A 285 -2.44 2.41 15.55
N THR A 286 -3.50 2.73 16.30
CA THR A 286 -4.55 1.76 16.68
C THR A 286 -5.89 2.27 16.17
N MET A 287 -6.67 1.39 15.53
CA MET A 287 -7.97 1.74 14.95
C MET A 287 -8.89 0.53 14.90
N ASP A 288 -10.19 0.80 14.98
CA ASP A 288 -11.20 -0.23 14.79
C ASP A 288 -11.37 -0.49 13.27
N CYS A 289 -11.43 -1.77 12.87
CA CYS A 289 -11.75 -2.17 11.51
C CYS A 289 -13.27 -2.07 11.31
N ILE A 290 -13.67 -1.40 10.24
CA ILE A 290 -15.07 -1.13 9.90
C ILE A 290 -15.56 -2.14 8.86
#